data_5c134debfd14c5f78c9ae2aad1fc1995
#
_entry.id   5c134debfd14c5f78c9ae2aad1fc1995
#
_cell.length_a   1.000
_cell.length_b   1.000
_cell.length_c   1.000
_cell.angle_alpha   90.00
_cell.angle_beta   90.00
_cell.angle_gamma   90.00
#
_symmetry.space_group_name_H-M   'P 1'
#
loop_
_entity.id
_entity.type
_entity.pdbx_description
1 polymer ?
#
loop_
_entity_poly.entity_id
_entity_poly.type
_entity_poly.pdbx_seq_one_letter_code
_entity_poly.pdbx_strand_id
1 'polypeptide(L)'
;MKAKMLAGIIAVLIAGSWVGNILYYRSGQLQEPLFMNHEIVTASKGGMVDLFYLQNKNAGKKVTAIQIESLPTLRFDLTEWQSFSHQTFIHAAGHAEGDLQPGIYTEATVYYNEGLPKKVPIGMIEVKDGEGEGNGALNFNSSGGSSDGSGFLSGRLRRDVVVEEVETSISDKYKPLLTYELKALMPGAGELDPIRLPESFPQGTSLRVDYRWGEQDPAAGLPTVFKPWITIRSRASDGTERIDTYLIQFSLYLTEAQVRAVVRMEAKP
;
A
#
# COMPACT_ATOMS: atom_id res chain seq x y z
N MET A 1 -7.83 -9.38 64.87
CA MET A 1 -6.76 -9.92 63.95
C MET A 1 -7.31 -10.21 62.56
N LYS A 2 -8.43 -10.92 62.39
CA LYS A 2 -8.95 -11.36 61.06
C LYS A 2 -9.23 -10.21 60.09
N ALA A 3 -9.80 -9.07 60.52
CA ALA A 3 -10.11 -7.91 59.67
C ALA A 3 -8.85 -7.23 59.09
N LYS A 4 -7.77 -7.10 59.89
CA LYS A 4 -6.50 -6.50 59.41
C LYS A 4 -5.81 -7.40 58.39
N MET A 5 -5.89 -8.73 58.56
CA MET A 5 -5.35 -9.71 57.60
C MET A 5 -6.14 -9.66 56.29
N LEU A 6 -7.46 -9.60 56.34
CA LEU A 6 -8.32 -9.46 55.17
C LEU A 6 -8.01 -8.16 54.38
N ALA A 7 -7.88 -7.05 55.08
CA ALA A 7 -7.52 -5.76 54.45
C ALA A 7 -6.14 -5.83 53.75
N GLY A 8 -5.17 -6.51 54.38
CA GLY A 8 -3.86 -6.74 53.76
C GLY A 8 -3.93 -7.55 52.46
N ILE A 9 -4.71 -8.64 52.45
CA ILE A 9 -4.90 -9.46 51.25
C ILE A 9 -5.55 -8.68 50.12
N ILE A 10 -6.59 -7.89 50.43
CA ILE A 10 -7.27 -7.04 49.43
C ILE A 10 -6.29 -6.00 48.86
N ALA A 11 -5.48 -5.36 49.70
CA ALA A 11 -4.49 -4.38 49.21
C ALA A 11 -3.47 -5.02 48.28
N VAL A 12 -2.99 -6.23 48.57
CA VAL A 12 -2.06 -6.99 47.69
C VAL A 12 -2.71 -7.36 46.37
N LEU A 13 -3.96 -7.80 46.38
CA LEU A 13 -4.70 -8.13 45.15
C LEU A 13 -4.91 -6.89 44.26
N ILE A 14 -5.27 -5.75 44.85
CA ILE A 14 -5.41 -4.48 44.13
C ILE A 14 -4.07 -4.07 43.52
N ALA A 15 -3.00 -4.05 44.33
CA ALA A 15 -1.67 -3.70 43.83
C ALA A 15 -1.20 -4.64 42.72
N GLY A 16 -1.39 -5.94 42.90
CA GLY A 16 -1.07 -6.96 41.88
C GLY A 16 -1.86 -6.76 40.56
N SER A 17 -3.16 -6.43 40.67
CA SER A 17 -3.99 -6.11 39.52
C SER A 17 -3.50 -4.85 38.79
N TRP A 18 -3.13 -3.81 39.55
CA TRP A 18 -2.60 -2.57 38.95
C TRP A 18 -1.28 -2.82 38.22
N VAL A 19 -0.34 -3.52 38.86
CA VAL A 19 0.94 -3.87 38.23
C VAL A 19 0.70 -4.73 36.97
N GLY A 20 -0.16 -5.73 37.05
CA GLY A 20 -0.53 -6.56 35.91
C GLY A 20 -1.10 -5.74 34.75
N ASN A 21 -2.02 -4.80 35.04
CA ASN A 21 -2.60 -3.93 34.03
C ASN A 21 -1.56 -2.99 33.40
N ILE A 22 -0.65 -2.43 34.20
CA ILE A 22 0.42 -1.56 33.69
C ILE A 22 1.37 -2.35 32.77
N LEU A 23 1.77 -3.55 33.17
CA LEU A 23 2.62 -4.40 32.34
C LEU A 23 1.92 -4.82 31.04
N TYR A 24 0.64 -5.19 31.14
CA TYR A 24 -0.16 -5.54 29.97
C TYR A 24 -0.29 -4.34 29.01
N TYR A 25 -0.60 -3.15 29.55
CA TYR A 25 -0.70 -1.93 28.74
C TYR A 25 0.63 -1.62 28.06
N ARG A 26 1.75 -1.66 28.79
CA ARG A 26 3.08 -1.38 28.24
C ARG A 26 3.52 -2.39 27.19
N SER A 27 3.18 -3.66 27.36
CA SER A 27 3.51 -4.69 26.36
C SER A 27 2.76 -4.54 25.03
N GLY A 28 1.68 -3.76 25.02
CA GLY A 28 0.92 -3.40 23.83
C GLY A 28 1.30 -2.08 23.20
N GLN A 29 2.38 -1.41 23.68
CA GLN A 29 2.81 -0.12 23.14
C GLN A 29 4.04 -0.24 22.25
N LEU A 30 4.05 0.52 21.16
CA LEU A 30 5.23 0.73 20.34
C LEU A 30 6.18 1.70 21.05
N GLN A 31 7.48 1.48 20.93
CA GLN A 31 8.47 2.45 21.42
C GLN A 31 8.53 3.69 20.53
N GLU A 32 8.41 3.47 19.23
CA GLU A 32 8.39 4.51 18.19
C GLU A 32 7.31 4.16 17.14
N PRO A 33 6.82 5.14 16.36
CA PRO A 33 5.97 4.87 15.21
C PRO A 33 6.65 3.89 14.25
N LEU A 34 5.90 2.89 13.79
CA LEU A 34 6.38 1.78 12.99
C LEU A 34 5.87 1.89 11.57
N PHE A 35 6.75 2.18 10.63
CA PHE A 35 6.41 2.26 9.20
C PHE A 35 6.24 0.87 8.62
N MET A 36 5.21 0.69 7.81
CA MET A 36 5.02 -0.53 7.02
C MET A 36 6.14 -0.64 5.98
N ASN A 37 6.35 -1.83 5.46
CA ASN A 37 7.15 -1.98 4.27
C ASN A 37 6.31 -1.55 3.05
N HIS A 38 6.93 -0.86 2.09
CA HIS A 38 6.25 -0.38 0.88
C HIS A 38 6.94 -0.91 -0.35
N GLU A 39 6.16 -1.22 -1.37
CA GLU A 39 6.62 -1.48 -2.73
C GLU A 39 5.73 -0.67 -3.68
N ILE A 40 6.16 0.53 -3.96
CA ILE A 40 5.40 1.55 -4.68
C ILE A 40 6.16 1.92 -5.94
N VAL A 41 5.45 1.93 -7.07
CA VAL A 41 5.92 2.54 -8.31
C VAL A 41 5.05 3.73 -8.62
N THR A 42 5.65 4.88 -8.90
CA THR A 42 4.94 6.12 -9.21
C THR A 42 5.59 6.86 -10.37
N ALA A 43 4.82 7.76 -11.01
CA ALA A 43 5.33 8.57 -12.11
C ALA A 43 6.07 9.80 -11.58
N SER A 44 7.05 10.29 -12.35
CA SER A 44 7.72 11.57 -12.06
C SER A 44 6.75 12.75 -12.13
N LYS A 45 5.79 12.73 -13.05
CA LYS A 45 4.76 13.78 -13.20
C LYS A 45 3.46 13.37 -12.55
N GLY A 46 2.95 14.19 -11.65
CA GLY A 46 1.67 13.94 -10.96
C GLY A 46 1.65 12.69 -10.09
N GLY A 47 2.82 12.12 -9.80
CA GLY A 47 2.94 10.93 -8.99
C GLY A 47 2.51 11.15 -7.54
N MET A 48 1.87 10.14 -6.97
CA MET A 48 1.45 10.11 -5.57
C MET A 48 2.17 9.00 -4.83
N VAL A 49 2.62 9.28 -3.61
CA VAL A 49 3.30 8.33 -2.73
C VAL A 49 2.49 8.17 -1.45
N ASP A 50 1.98 6.98 -1.21
CA ASP A 50 1.19 6.67 -0.02
C ASP A 50 2.02 5.85 0.96
N LEU A 51 2.33 6.42 2.13
CA LEU A 51 3.00 5.71 3.20
C LEU A 51 2.00 5.37 4.31
N PHE A 52 2.25 4.25 4.97
CA PHE A 52 1.44 3.80 6.09
C PHE A 52 2.31 3.45 7.30
N TYR A 53 1.84 3.80 8.49
CA TYR A 53 2.54 3.47 9.73
C TYR A 53 1.57 3.33 10.91
N LEU A 54 2.00 2.58 11.92
CA LEU A 54 1.33 2.46 13.20
C LEU A 54 1.95 3.42 14.20
N GLN A 55 1.13 4.08 15.02
CA GLN A 55 1.57 4.82 16.18
C GLN A 55 0.63 4.60 17.38
N ASN A 56 1.12 4.79 18.59
CA ASN A 56 0.27 4.68 19.78
C ASN A 56 -0.82 5.76 19.81
N LYS A 57 -2.02 5.43 20.26
CA LYS A 57 -3.15 6.40 20.36
C LYS A 57 -2.89 7.53 21.33
N ASN A 58 -2.56 7.20 22.56
CA ASN A 58 -2.68 8.09 23.71
C ASN A 58 -1.34 8.50 24.34
N ALA A 59 -0.26 7.89 23.93
CA ALA A 59 1.06 8.11 24.52
C ALA A 59 2.19 7.97 23.49
N GLY A 60 3.37 8.47 23.85
CA GLY A 60 4.58 8.32 23.09
C GLY A 60 4.74 9.31 21.93
N LYS A 61 5.75 9.05 21.15
CA LYS A 61 6.09 9.86 19.98
C LYS A 61 5.00 9.80 18.92
N LYS A 62 4.66 10.97 18.37
CA LYS A 62 3.75 11.14 17.25
C LYS A 62 4.52 11.70 16.07
N VAL A 63 4.26 11.15 14.88
CA VAL A 63 4.79 11.73 13.64
C VAL A 63 4.07 13.05 13.38
N THR A 64 4.85 14.09 13.11
CA THR A 64 4.35 15.43 12.76
C THR A 64 4.64 15.79 11.31
N ALA A 65 5.71 15.24 10.73
CA ALA A 65 6.04 15.39 9.31
C ALA A 65 6.90 14.23 8.83
N ILE A 66 6.87 13.99 7.53
CA ILE A 66 7.69 13.02 6.82
C ILE A 66 8.35 13.74 5.64
N GLN A 67 9.61 13.44 5.40
CA GLN A 67 10.36 13.98 4.27
C GLN A 67 11.22 12.89 3.64
N ILE A 68 11.17 12.76 2.33
CA ILE A 68 12.14 12.00 1.56
C ILE A 68 13.16 13.02 1.04
N GLU A 69 14.40 12.99 1.56
CA GLU A 69 15.39 14.05 1.35
C GLU A 69 15.63 14.38 -0.13
N SER A 70 15.66 13.37 -0.99
CA SER A 70 15.87 13.53 -2.43
C SER A 70 14.60 13.90 -3.21
N LEU A 71 13.44 14.04 -2.52
CA LEU A 71 12.16 14.44 -3.10
C LEU A 71 11.61 15.66 -2.33
N PRO A 72 12.29 16.82 -2.42
CA PRO A 72 11.96 17.99 -1.59
C PRO A 72 10.60 18.62 -1.92
N THR A 73 10.05 18.33 -3.10
CA THR A 73 8.71 18.80 -3.53
C THR A 73 7.57 17.94 -3.01
N LEU A 74 7.88 16.74 -2.45
CA LEU A 74 6.86 15.83 -1.92
C LEU A 74 6.42 16.26 -0.52
N ARG A 75 5.13 16.48 -0.34
CA ARG A 75 4.50 16.81 0.94
C ARG A 75 3.55 15.71 1.36
N PHE A 76 3.49 15.41 2.65
CA PHE A 76 2.64 14.36 3.19
C PHE A 76 1.54 14.94 4.08
N ASP A 77 0.30 14.59 3.76
CA ASP A 77 -0.86 14.81 4.61
C ASP A 77 -1.11 13.56 5.46
N LEU A 78 -1.17 13.73 6.78
CA LEU A 78 -1.30 12.63 7.73
C LEU A 78 -2.76 12.48 8.15
N THR A 79 -3.37 11.33 7.85
CA THR A 79 -4.76 11.04 8.20
C THR A 79 -4.89 9.71 8.92
N GLU A 80 -5.83 9.61 9.86
CA GLU A 80 -6.16 8.33 10.50
C GLU A 80 -6.89 7.44 9.49
N TRP A 81 -6.31 6.25 9.20
CA TRP A 81 -6.89 5.26 8.31
C TRP A 81 -7.73 4.23 9.05
N GLN A 82 -7.18 3.68 10.14
CA GLN A 82 -7.85 2.74 11.02
C GLN A 82 -7.45 3.00 12.49
N SER A 83 -8.35 2.64 13.39
CA SER A 83 -8.17 2.80 14.84
C SER A 83 -8.31 1.45 15.55
N PHE A 84 -7.32 1.10 16.39
CA PHE A 84 -7.26 -0.15 17.16
C PHE A 84 -7.32 0.14 18.67
N SER A 85 -7.22 -0.89 19.50
CA SER A 85 -7.27 -0.71 20.97
C SER A 85 -6.19 0.22 21.51
N HIS A 86 -4.95 0.07 21.04
CA HIS A 86 -3.78 0.81 21.53
C HIS A 86 -3.09 1.65 20.45
N GLN A 87 -3.26 1.32 19.18
CA GLN A 87 -2.62 1.97 18.05
C GLN A 87 -3.62 2.65 17.14
N THR A 88 -3.10 3.60 16.37
CA THR A 88 -3.76 4.19 15.20
C THR A 88 -2.91 3.86 13.97
N PHE A 89 -3.54 3.39 12.91
CA PHE A 89 -2.92 3.21 11.61
C PHE A 89 -3.10 4.48 10.81
N ILE A 90 -2.00 5.09 10.42
CA ILE A 90 -1.97 6.38 9.74
C ILE A 90 -1.65 6.17 8.28
N HIS A 91 -2.40 6.84 7.42
CA HIS A 91 -2.10 7.04 6.02
C HIS A 91 -1.43 8.40 5.84
N ALA A 92 -0.24 8.41 5.29
CA ALA A 92 0.48 9.59 4.88
C ALA A 92 0.40 9.71 3.36
N ALA A 93 -0.51 10.55 2.88
CA ALA A 93 -0.73 10.79 1.45
C ALA A 93 0.27 11.83 0.96
N GLY A 94 1.20 11.40 0.12
CA GLY A 94 2.24 12.28 -0.46
C GLY A 94 1.79 12.89 -1.77
N HIS A 95 1.79 14.22 -1.82
CA HIS A 95 1.49 15.01 -3.01
C HIS A 95 2.73 15.78 -3.46
N ALA A 96 3.05 15.70 -4.75
CA ALA A 96 4.17 16.42 -5.31
C ALA A 96 3.74 17.83 -5.77
N GLU A 97 4.46 18.87 -5.30
CA GLU A 97 4.29 20.26 -5.77
C GLU A 97 5.05 20.55 -7.09
N GLY A 98 5.45 19.51 -7.80
CA GLY A 98 6.19 19.55 -9.05
C GLY A 98 6.60 18.15 -9.48
N ASP A 99 7.50 18.04 -10.45
CA ASP A 99 8.00 16.74 -10.90
C ASP A 99 8.85 16.08 -9.83
N LEU A 100 8.63 14.78 -9.60
CA LEU A 100 9.45 13.95 -8.75
C LEU A 100 10.71 13.52 -9.53
N GLN A 101 11.85 13.52 -8.87
CA GLN A 101 13.08 13.04 -9.47
C GLN A 101 13.02 11.52 -9.64
N PRO A 102 13.27 10.97 -10.84
CA PRO A 102 13.35 9.54 -11.07
C PRO A 102 14.42 8.87 -10.21
N GLY A 103 14.12 7.69 -9.68
CA GLY A 103 15.04 6.95 -8.81
C GLY A 103 14.34 6.00 -7.85
N ILE A 104 15.14 5.34 -7.02
CA ILE A 104 14.67 4.41 -5.97
C ILE A 104 14.95 5.03 -4.61
N TYR A 105 13.94 5.09 -3.76
CA TYR A 105 13.97 5.69 -2.43
C TYR A 105 13.53 4.66 -1.40
N THR A 106 14.38 4.44 -0.39
CA THR A 106 14.17 3.38 0.61
C THR A 106 14.06 3.90 2.04
N GLU A 107 14.34 5.20 2.24
CA GLU A 107 14.36 5.83 3.56
C GLU A 107 13.61 7.15 3.54
N ALA A 108 13.02 7.50 4.68
CA ALA A 108 12.44 8.80 4.94
C ALA A 108 12.97 9.36 6.26
N THR A 109 13.10 10.68 6.33
CA THR A 109 13.34 11.41 7.57
C THR A 109 12.00 11.74 8.21
N VAL A 110 11.78 11.24 9.41
CA VAL A 110 10.53 11.41 10.18
C VAL A 110 10.76 12.38 11.32
N TYR A 111 9.89 13.36 11.40
CA TYR A 111 9.85 14.37 12.45
C TYR A 111 8.78 13.99 13.46
N TYR A 112 9.07 14.17 14.73
CA TYR A 112 8.19 13.82 15.83
C TYR A 112 7.81 15.06 16.64
N ASN A 113 6.72 14.93 17.41
CA ASN A 113 6.34 15.96 18.41
C ASN A 113 7.39 16.11 19.50
N GLU A 114 8.22 15.09 19.75
CA GLU A 114 9.27 15.07 20.77
C GLU A 114 10.52 14.38 20.23
N GLY A 115 11.70 14.94 20.57
CA GLY A 115 13.00 14.40 20.20
C GLY A 115 13.52 14.87 18.84
N LEU A 116 14.59 14.25 18.38
CA LEU A 116 15.22 14.58 17.11
C LEU A 116 14.57 13.82 15.96
N PRO A 117 14.62 14.38 14.73
CA PRO A 117 14.25 13.64 13.53
C PRO A 117 15.08 12.37 13.38
N LYS A 118 14.49 11.34 12.75
CA LYS A 118 15.13 10.05 12.57
C LYS A 118 14.91 9.55 11.14
N LYS A 119 15.94 8.97 10.53
CA LYS A 119 15.81 8.21 9.30
C LYS A 119 15.21 6.85 9.61
N VAL A 120 14.17 6.51 8.86
CA VAL A 120 13.47 5.22 8.99
C VAL A 120 13.38 4.53 7.63
N PRO A 121 13.53 3.21 7.58
CA PRO A 121 13.28 2.45 6.36
C PRO A 121 11.78 2.50 6.03
N ILE A 122 11.46 2.70 4.76
CA ILE A 122 10.09 2.76 4.25
C ILE A 122 9.80 1.70 3.18
N GLY A 123 10.71 0.77 2.94
CA GLY A 123 10.64 -0.17 1.83
C GLY A 123 11.20 0.42 0.54
N MET A 124 10.53 0.23 -0.58
CA MET A 124 10.97 0.70 -1.90
C MET A 124 9.92 1.61 -2.54
N ILE A 125 10.31 2.80 -2.89
CA ILE A 125 9.54 3.71 -3.74
C ILE A 125 10.36 3.94 -5.00
N GLU A 126 9.86 3.49 -6.13
CA GLU A 126 10.45 3.70 -7.45
C GLU A 126 9.69 4.81 -8.18
N VAL A 127 10.38 5.91 -8.48
CA VAL A 127 9.86 6.99 -9.32
C VAL A 127 10.38 6.76 -10.73
N LYS A 128 9.48 6.56 -11.68
CA LYS A 128 9.81 6.37 -13.12
C LYS A 128 9.51 7.61 -13.92
N ASP A 129 10.31 7.85 -14.94
CA ASP A 129 9.94 8.83 -15.96
C ASP A 129 8.62 8.41 -16.59
N GLY A 130 7.70 9.36 -16.68
CA GLY A 130 6.35 9.07 -17.14
C GLY A 130 6.29 8.70 -18.60
N GLU A 131 6.41 7.43 -18.91
CA GLU A 131 6.07 6.84 -20.22
C GLU A 131 4.58 6.46 -20.28
N GLY A 132 3.67 7.25 -19.77
CA GLY A 132 2.29 6.76 -19.65
C GLY A 132 1.21 7.65 -20.22
N GLU A 133 1.44 8.93 -20.32
CA GLU A 133 0.38 9.85 -20.79
C GLU A 133 0.58 10.28 -22.24
N GLY A 134 -0.15 9.65 -23.15
CA GLY A 134 -0.35 10.19 -24.50
C GLY A 134 -0.21 9.23 -25.66
N ASN A 135 0.51 8.12 -25.56
CA ASN A 135 0.76 7.21 -26.67
C ASN A 135 0.03 5.88 -26.58
N GLY A 136 -0.73 5.63 -25.52
CA GLY A 136 -1.47 4.38 -25.32
C GLY A 136 -2.56 4.15 -26.35
N ALA A 137 -2.91 2.89 -26.52
CA ALA A 137 -4.02 2.44 -27.35
C ALA A 137 -5.37 2.49 -26.58
N LEU A 138 -5.31 2.49 -25.25
CA LEU A 138 -6.47 2.43 -24.40
C LEU A 138 -6.92 3.83 -23.93
N ASN A 139 -8.21 4.02 -23.89
CA ASN A 139 -8.86 5.09 -23.13
C ASN A 139 -9.34 4.50 -21.82
N PHE A 140 -8.63 4.77 -20.74
CA PHE A 140 -9.02 4.35 -19.40
C PHE A 140 -10.39 4.94 -19.02
N ASN A 141 -11.28 4.12 -18.49
CA ASN A 141 -12.64 4.58 -18.16
C ASN A 141 -13.07 4.22 -16.73
N SER A 142 -12.55 3.17 -16.12
CA SER A 142 -12.90 2.83 -14.75
C SER A 142 -11.89 1.90 -14.07
N SER A 143 -11.83 2.02 -12.76
CA SER A 143 -11.17 1.08 -11.86
C SER A 143 -11.99 0.89 -10.60
N GLY A 144 -11.79 -0.21 -9.94
CA GLY A 144 -12.41 -0.49 -8.64
C GLY A 144 -11.58 -1.49 -7.86
N GLY A 145 -11.68 -1.40 -6.54
CA GLY A 145 -11.06 -2.34 -5.61
C GLY A 145 -12.01 -2.66 -4.47
N SER A 146 -11.83 -3.83 -3.87
CA SER A 146 -12.60 -4.32 -2.73
C SER A 146 -11.67 -4.60 -1.55
N SER A 147 -12.23 -4.59 -0.35
CA SER A 147 -11.51 -4.93 0.89
C SER A 147 -11.06 -6.40 0.97
N ASP A 148 -11.56 -7.27 0.08
CA ASP A 148 -11.13 -8.67 -0.05
C ASP A 148 -9.87 -8.82 -0.93
N GLY A 149 -9.25 -7.71 -1.35
CA GLY A 149 -8.07 -7.69 -2.19
C GLY A 149 -8.36 -7.85 -3.69
N SER A 150 -9.62 -8.02 -4.10
CA SER A 150 -9.97 -8.04 -5.52
C SER A 150 -10.13 -6.65 -6.10
N GLY A 151 -9.93 -6.52 -7.41
CA GLY A 151 -10.16 -5.27 -8.10
C GLY A 151 -10.12 -5.44 -9.62
N PHE A 152 -10.33 -4.33 -10.31
CA PHE A 152 -10.27 -4.30 -11.76
C PHE A 152 -9.81 -2.95 -12.31
N LEU A 153 -9.27 -2.99 -13.52
CA LEU A 153 -8.98 -1.85 -14.38
C LEU A 153 -9.67 -2.08 -15.71
N SER A 154 -10.31 -1.05 -16.27
CA SER A 154 -10.98 -1.17 -17.56
C SER A 154 -10.72 0.05 -18.44
N GLY A 155 -10.54 -0.22 -19.73
CA GLY A 155 -10.35 0.81 -20.76
C GLY A 155 -10.92 0.37 -22.09
N ARG A 156 -11.10 1.31 -23.01
CA ARG A 156 -11.61 1.06 -24.34
C ARG A 156 -10.55 1.38 -25.41
N LEU A 157 -10.34 0.47 -26.35
CA LEU A 157 -9.40 0.65 -27.43
C LEU A 157 -9.82 1.79 -28.36
N ARG A 158 -8.88 2.71 -28.62
CA ARG A 158 -9.05 3.87 -29.51
C ARG A 158 -8.78 3.52 -30.99
N ARG A 159 -8.17 2.35 -31.24
CA ARG A 159 -7.74 1.86 -32.56
C ARG A 159 -7.62 0.36 -32.55
N ASP A 160 -7.46 -0.23 -33.75
CA ASP A 160 -7.14 -1.64 -33.90
C ASP A 160 -5.72 -1.90 -33.43
N VAL A 161 -5.54 -2.95 -32.61
CA VAL A 161 -4.24 -3.36 -32.08
C VAL A 161 -4.14 -4.88 -31.93
N VAL A 162 -2.91 -5.35 -31.90
CA VAL A 162 -2.56 -6.65 -31.32
C VAL A 162 -2.08 -6.41 -29.92
N VAL A 163 -2.76 -6.92 -28.90
CA VAL A 163 -2.26 -6.93 -27.53
C VAL A 163 -1.25 -8.06 -27.42
N GLU A 164 -0.01 -7.74 -27.08
CA GLU A 164 1.10 -8.67 -27.08
C GLU A 164 1.37 -9.22 -25.68
N GLU A 165 1.30 -8.34 -24.66
CA GLU A 165 1.72 -8.69 -23.32
C GLU A 165 1.01 -7.84 -22.25
N VAL A 166 0.86 -8.43 -21.05
CA VAL A 166 0.47 -7.73 -19.83
C VAL A 166 1.48 -8.05 -18.74
N GLU A 167 2.11 -7.01 -18.20
CA GLU A 167 3.14 -7.12 -17.18
C GLU A 167 2.74 -6.36 -15.91
N THR A 168 3.38 -6.67 -14.81
CA THR A 168 3.27 -5.91 -13.56
C THR A 168 4.64 -5.49 -13.06
N SER A 169 4.73 -4.30 -12.47
CA SER A 169 5.96 -3.78 -11.87
C SER A 169 6.27 -4.36 -10.48
N ILE A 170 5.44 -5.29 -9.97
CA ILE A 170 5.70 -5.94 -8.69
C ILE A 170 6.97 -6.78 -8.76
N SER A 171 7.79 -6.74 -7.71
CA SER A 171 9.03 -7.53 -7.67
C SER A 171 8.76 -9.04 -7.65
N ASP A 172 9.70 -9.84 -8.14
CA ASP A 172 9.56 -11.30 -8.22
C ASP A 172 9.23 -11.95 -6.87
N LYS A 173 9.72 -11.38 -5.78
CA LYS A 173 9.43 -11.83 -4.42
C LYS A 173 7.93 -11.85 -4.11
N TYR A 174 7.18 -10.88 -4.62
CA TYR A 174 5.77 -10.69 -4.30
C TYR A 174 4.81 -11.05 -5.45
N LYS A 175 5.33 -11.40 -6.63
CA LYS A 175 4.51 -11.88 -7.75
C LYS A 175 3.51 -12.97 -7.37
N PRO A 176 3.85 -13.95 -6.51
CA PRO A 176 2.88 -14.97 -6.09
C PRO A 176 1.67 -14.44 -5.33
N LEU A 177 1.75 -13.21 -4.78
CA LEU A 177 0.63 -12.57 -4.08
C LEU A 177 -0.37 -11.88 -5.02
N LEU A 178 -0.01 -11.67 -6.30
CA LEU A 178 -0.88 -11.00 -7.25
C LEU A 178 -1.27 -11.96 -8.37
N THR A 179 -2.56 -12.23 -8.49
CA THR A 179 -3.11 -12.91 -9.66
C THR A 179 -3.89 -11.89 -10.50
N TYR A 180 -3.78 -11.97 -11.81
CA TYR A 180 -4.56 -11.11 -12.71
C TYR A 180 -4.95 -11.86 -13.97
N GLU A 181 -6.04 -11.42 -14.60
CA GLU A 181 -6.60 -11.98 -15.81
C GLU A 181 -7.05 -10.84 -16.73
N LEU A 182 -6.63 -10.89 -17.99
CA LEU A 182 -7.08 -9.94 -19.01
C LEU A 182 -8.33 -10.52 -19.70
N LYS A 183 -9.36 -9.69 -19.81
CA LYS A 183 -10.64 -9.99 -20.47
C LYS A 183 -10.95 -8.97 -21.54
N ALA A 184 -11.69 -9.37 -22.56
CA ALA A 184 -12.16 -8.48 -23.60
C ALA A 184 -13.67 -8.57 -23.77
N LEU A 185 -14.29 -7.41 -24.01
CA LEU A 185 -15.66 -7.29 -24.49
C LEU A 185 -15.63 -6.72 -25.90
N MET A 186 -15.88 -7.57 -26.88
CA MET A 186 -15.92 -7.16 -28.27
C MET A 186 -17.12 -6.26 -28.55
N PRO A 187 -17.04 -5.32 -29.51
CA PRO A 187 -18.18 -4.53 -29.91
C PRO A 187 -19.37 -5.41 -30.30
N GLY A 188 -20.52 -5.22 -29.63
CA GLY A 188 -21.74 -5.99 -29.85
C GLY A 188 -21.84 -7.34 -29.10
N ALA A 189 -20.79 -7.76 -28.39
CA ALA A 189 -20.86 -8.91 -27.48
C ALA A 189 -21.51 -8.53 -26.16
N GLY A 190 -22.13 -9.49 -25.48
CA GLY A 190 -22.81 -9.29 -24.19
C GLY A 190 -21.97 -9.61 -22.96
N GLU A 191 -20.85 -10.29 -23.13
CA GLU A 191 -20.04 -10.81 -22.03
C GLU A 191 -18.54 -10.52 -22.23
N LEU A 192 -17.83 -10.45 -21.12
CA LEU A 192 -16.37 -10.35 -21.07
C LEU A 192 -15.76 -11.74 -21.13
N ASP A 193 -14.95 -12.00 -22.15
CA ASP A 193 -14.25 -13.27 -22.30
C ASP A 193 -12.78 -13.17 -21.90
N PRO A 194 -12.22 -14.17 -21.18
CA PRO A 194 -10.79 -14.28 -20.96
C PRO A 194 -10.05 -14.42 -22.30
N ILE A 195 -8.93 -13.73 -22.43
CA ILE A 195 -8.15 -13.72 -23.66
C ILE A 195 -6.79 -14.38 -23.45
N ARG A 196 -6.23 -14.92 -24.55
CA ARG A 196 -4.88 -15.48 -24.60
C ARG A 196 -4.02 -14.63 -25.52
N LEU A 197 -2.96 -14.11 -24.97
CA LEU A 197 -2.03 -13.25 -25.71
C LEU A 197 -1.00 -14.07 -26.51
N PRO A 198 -0.56 -13.57 -27.67
CA PRO A 198 -1.01 -12.32 -28.31
C PRO A 198 -2.37 -12.49 -29.03
N GLU A 199 -3.19 -11.41 -29.03
CA GLU A 199 -4.51 -11.42 -29.68
C GLU A 199 -4.84 -10.05 -30.31
N SER A 200 -5.55 -10.09 -31.46
CA SER A 200 -5.95 -8.90 -32.22
C SER A 200 -7.32 -8.41 -31.82
N PHE A 201 -7.44 -7.12 -31.58
CA PHE A 201 -8.69 -6.49 -31.17
C PHE A 201 -9.03 -5.27 -32.06
N PRO A 202 -10.27 -5.14 -32.49
CA PRO A 202 -10.72 -3.94 -33.22
C PRO A 202 -10.90 -2.75 -32.27
N GLN A 203 -10.87 -1.55 -32.84
CA GLN A 203 -11.26 -0.32 -32.17
C GLN A 203 -12.63 -0.48 -31.49
N GLY A 204 -12.76 0.09 -30.29
CA GLY A 204 -13.99 0.04 -29.53
C GLY A 204 -14.13 -1.19 -28.62
N THR A 205 -13.23 -2.20 -28.73
CA THR A 205 -13.15 -3.29 -27.75
C THR A 205 -12.86 -2.72 -26.37
N SER A 206 -13.59 -3.20 -25.36
CA SER A 206 -13.26 -2.91 -23.96
C SER A 206 -12.34 -3.98 -23.42
N LEU A 207 -11.17 -3.57 -22.93
CA LEU A 207 -10.26 -4.45 -22.21
C LEU A 207 -10.44 -4.25 -20.72
N ARG A 208 -10.40 -5.34 -19.97
CA ARG A 208 -10.49 -5.32 -18.51
C ARG A 208 -9.46 -6.25 -17.91
N VAL A 209 -8.70 -5.75 -16.97
CA VAL A 209 -7.82 -6.56 -16.14
C VAL A 209 -8.50 -6.73 -14.78
N ASP A 210 -8.93 -7.93 -14.47
CA ASP A 210 -9.35 -8.31 -13.13
C ASP A 210 -8.11 -8.78 -12.37
N TYR A 211 -7.96 -8.36 -11.11
CA TYR A 211 -6.85 -8.76 -10.27
C TYR A 211 -7.30 -9.13 -8.87
N ARG A 212 -6.48 -9.94 -8.19
CA ARG A 212 -6.67 -10.29 -6.79
C ARG A 212 -5.35 -10.38 -6.06
N TRP A 213 -5.30 -9.75 -4.90
CA TRP A 213 -4.21 -9.87 -3.95
C TRP A 213 -4.44 -11.07 -3.02
N GLY A 214 -3.42 -11.90 -2.83
CA GLY A 214 -3.39 -12.94 -1.81
C GLY A 214 -3.18 -12.34 -0.41
N GLU A 215 -3.49 -13.15 0.59
CA GLU A 215 -3.25 -12.78 1.98
C GLU A 215 -1.74 -12.75 2.28
N GLN A 216 -1.31 -11.73 3.03
CA GLN A 216 0.04 -11.65 3.56
C GLN A 216 0.07 -12.39 4.90
N ASP A 217 1.03 -13.31 5.08
CA ASP A 217 1.23 -14.01 6.34
C ASP A 217 1.79 -13.02 7.39
N PRO A 218 1.04 -12.72 8.47
CA PRO A 218 1.54 -11.84 9.53
C PRO A 218 2.78 -12.37 10.25
N ALA A 219 3.03 -13.68 10.19
CA ALA A 219 4.22 -14.29 10.78
C ALA A 219 5.49 -14.08 9.93
N ALA A 220 5.34 -13.71 8.65
CA ALA A 220 6.45 -13.44 7.75
C ALA A 220 7.14 -12.09 7.98
N GLY A 221 6.57 -11.21 8.82
CA GLY A 221 7.11 -9.89 9.12
C GLY A 221 6.08 -8.77 9.03
N LEU A 222 6.58 -7.55 8.84
CA LEU A 222 5.70 -6.39 8.63
C LEU A 222 4.92 -6.55 7.32
N PRO A 223 3.62 -6.23 7.32
CA PRO A 223 2.83 -6.19 6.11
C PRO A 223 3.44 -5.21 5.09
N THR A 224 3.36 -5.58 3.82
CA THR A 224 3.83 -4.74 2.72
C THR A 224 2.65 -4.06 2.03
N VAL A 225 2.78 -2.76 1.83
CA VAL A 225 1.85 -1.96 1.04
C VAL A 225 2.31 -1.97 -0.41
N PHE A 226 1.44 -2.40 -1.30
CA PHE A 226 1.74 -2.48 -2.73
C PHE A 226 1.04 -1.37 -3.50
N LYS A 227 1.77 -0.77 -4.43
CA LYS A 227 1.21 0.18 -5.41
C LYS A 227 1.93 -0.02 -6.76
N PRO A 228 1.83 -1.22 -7.36
CA PRO A 228 2.49 -1.50 -8.62
C PRO A 228 1.71 -0.95 -9.80
N TRP A 229 2.38 -0.88 -10.93
CA TRP A 229 1.75 -0.66 -12.22
C TRP A 229 1.41 -1.98 -12.89
N ILE A 230 0.32 -1.98 -13.67
CA ILE A 230 0.07 -2.92 -14.75
C ILE A 230 0.36 -2.22 -16.05
N THR A 231 1.12 -2.87 -16.90
CA THR A 231 1.51 -2.38 -18.23
C THR A 231 0.95 -3.30 -19.29
N ILE A 232 0.19 -2.76 -20.23
CA ILE A 232 -0.35 -3.46 -21.39
C ILE A 232 0.43 -3.00 -22.60
N ARG A 233 1.18 -3.94 -23.22
CA ARG A 233 1.91 -3.70 -24.47
C ARG A 233 1.06 -4.13 -25.63
N SER A 234 0.94 -3.27 -26.62
CA SER A 234 0.18 -3.55 -27.83
C SER A 234 0.89 -2.98 -29.05
N ARG A 235 0.58 -3.51 -30.22
CA ARG A 235 1.09 -3.07 -31.51
C ARG A 235 -0.07 -2.64 -32.39
N ALA A 236 -0.04 -1.40 -32.86
CA ALA A 236 -1.02 -0.89 -33.81
C ALA A 236 -0.81 -1.46 -35.21
N SER A 237 -1.81 -1.36 -36.07
CA SER A 237 -1.76 -1.85 -37.46
C SER A 237 -0.65 -1.22 -38.30
N ASP A 238 -0.16 -0.04 -37.94
CA ASP A 238 0.98 0.65 -38.57
C ASP A 238 2.35 0.14 -38.05
N GLY A 239 2.36 -0.89 -37.20
CA GLY A 239 3.55 -1.46 -36.57
C GLY A 239 4.07 -0.72 -35.35
N THR A 240 3.42 0.41 -34.96
CA THR A 240 3.85 1.23 -33.83
C THR A 240 3.53 0.51 -32.51
N GLU A 241 4.54 0.38 -31.64
CA GLU A 241 4.34 -0.09 -30.27
C GLU A 241 3.58 0.95 -29.44
N ARG A 242 2.67 0.46 -28.61
CA ARG A 242 1.84 1.24 -27.69
C ARG A 242 1.94 0.67 -26.29
N ILE A 243 2.13 1.53 -25.33
CA ILE A 243 2.29 1.15 -23.91
C ILE A 243 1.24 1.90 -23.12
N ASP A 244 0.39 1.14 -22.46
CA ASP A 244 -0.62 1.64 -21.53
C ASP A 244 -0.27 1.18 -20.12
N THR A 245 -0.08 2.12 -19.21
CA THR A 245 0.33 1.83 -17.84
C THR A 245 -0.70 2.37 -16.85
N TYR A 246 -1.14 1.52 -15.94
CA TYR A 246 -2.17 1.83 -14.95
C TYR A 246 -1.75 1.40 -13.56
N LEU A 247 -2.13 2.19 -12.58
CA LEU A 247 -1.88 1.89 -11.18
C LEU A 247 -2.88 0.86 -10.66
N ILE A 248 -2.39 -0.20 -10.03
CA ILE A 248 -3.21 -1.13 -9.25
C ILE A 248 -3.34 -0.60 -7.83
N GLN A 249 -4.57 -0.45 -7.36
CA GLN A 249 -4.82 -0.08 -5.98
C GLN A 249 -4.78 -1.31 -5.08
N PHE A 250 -3.99 -1.20 -4.02
CA PHE A 250 -4.01 -2.14 -2.90
C PHE A 250 -4.32 -1.36 -1.63
N SER A 251 -5.42 -1.70 -0.99
CA SER A 251 -5.81 -1.10 0.29
C SER A 251 -5.44 -2.04 1.42
N LEU A 252 -4.43 -1.68 2.20
CA LEU A 252 -4.06 -2.45 3.39
C LEU A 252 -5.05 -2.19 4.52
N TYR A 253 -5.80 -3.23 4.88
CA TYR A 253 -6.61 -3.27 6.08
C TYR A 253 -6.02 -4.25 7.07
N LEU A 254 -5.74 -3.77 8.28
CA LEU A 254 -5.21 -4.59 9.35
C LEU A 254 -6.34 -5.00 10.31
N THR A 255 -6.26 -6.20 10.83
CA THR A 255 -7.06 -6.66 11.95
C THR A 255 -6.37 -6.34 13.28
N GLU A 256 -7.12 -6.26 14.38
CA GLU A 256 -6.56 -6.11 15.73
C GLU A 256 -5.52 -7.21 16.06
N ALA A 257 -5.74 -8.43 15.56
CA ALA A 257 -4.82 -9.55 15.77
C ALA A 257 -3.49 -9.35 15.03
N GLN A 258 -3.53 -8.86 13.80
CA GLN A 258 -2.34 -8.53 13.01
C GLN A 258 -1.55 -7.40 13.65
N VAL A 259 -2.22 -6.33 14.09
CA VAL A 259 -1.56 -5.22 14.78
C VAL A 259 -0.87 -5.71 16.06
N ARG A 260 -1.52 -6.53 16.88
CA ARG A 260 -0.91 -7.11 18.07
C ARG A 260 0.29 -8.00 17.74
N ALA A 261 0.24 -8.77 16.66
CA ALA A 261 1.36 -9.60 16.23
C ALA A 261 2.57 -8.74 15.85
N VAL A 262 2.36 -7.71 15.06
CA VAL A 262 3.39 -6.73 14.63
C VAL A 262 4.02 -6.04 15.83
N VAL A 263 3.20 -5.50 16.76
CA VAL A 263 3.70 -4.83 17.98
C VAL A 263 4.55 -5.76 18.84
N ARG A 264 4.16 -7.05 18.95
CA ARG A 264 4.94 -8.04 19.70
C ARG A 264 6.25 -8.42 19.03
N MET A 265 6.34 -8.40 17.71
CA MET A 265 7.59 -8.63 16.99
C MET A 265 8.60 -7.52 17.27
N GLU A 266 8.15 -6.27 17.23
CA GLU A 266 8.98 -5.08 17.52
C GLU A 266 9.39 -4.94 18.98
N ALA A 267 8.58 -5.47 19.90
CA ALA A 267 8.89 -5.44 21.34
C ALA A 267 9.92 -6.48 21.78
N LYS A 268 10.33 -7.41 20.88
CA LYS A 268 11.41 -8.37 21.19
C LYS A 268 12.75 -7.68 21.00
N PRO A 269 13.62 -7.68 22.05
CA PRO A 269 14.96 -7.09 22.00
C PRO A 269 15.89 -7.86 21.05
#